data_040018c89cef468f2a5d81b5a2a3b596
#
_entry.id   040018c89cef468f2a5d81b5a2a3b596
#
_cell.length_a   1.000
_cell.length_b   1.000
_cell.length_c   1.000
_cell.angle_alpha   90.00
_cell.angle_beta   90.00
_cell.angle_gamma   90.00
#
_symmetry.space_group_name_H-M   'P 1'
#
loop_
_entity.id
_entity.type
_entity.pdbx_description
1 polymer ?
#
loop_
_entity_poly.entity_id
_entity_poly.type
_entity_poly.pdbx_seq_one_letter_code
_entity_poly.pdbx_strand_id
1 'polypeptide(L)'
;MKLVKKIVDLALIFVLMVSMVGCNTTTNTKENKKNTKLTIMTTLFPYYDFARAVIGDVKDIDLELLVSPGQDDHSFEPTPKDVVAINKADLFIYNGGSIENWVEEVLKSLDNKNQTAMRMMDYIDDHKLLTEEESEGVFAVNEHDHDEHSHSEEEHNHSEDNEANHDEDGHSEDEHSEEYDEHIWTSPVQAALLVQAISDEICKLVPEHKAEFQNNTKAYIKKIEKIDKEFREVVAGAKHKEIIFADKFPLKYFAKEYGLKYYAAFAGCSGDTEPSAKTVAFLIDKVKAADVKGIFYLELSSTAMADTICDDTGTKKYQFNSCHNVTFNQFKNGVTYVSLMEENVKVLKKALN
;
A
#
# COMPACT_ATOMS: atom_id res chain seq x y z
N MET A 1 -88.02 25.47 15.44
CA MET A 1 -86.65 25.39 16.00
C MET A 1 -86.20 23.98 16.40
N LYS A 2 -87.04 23.13 17.02
CA LYS A 2 -86.60 21.79 17.46
C LYS A 2 -86.33 20.79 16.29
N LEU A 3 -87.02 20.93 15.14
CA LEU A 3 -86.79 20.06 13.97
C LEU A 3 -85.54 20.34 13.21
N VAL A 4 -85.15 21.64 13.04
CA VAL A 4 -83.94 22.06 12.35
C VAL A 4 -82.72 21.62 13.14
N LYS A 5 -82.72 21.71 14.47
CA LYS A 5 -81.63 21.28 15.31
C LYS A 5 -81.36 19.75 15.21
N LYS A 6 -82.47 18.94 15.14
CA LYS A 6 -82.31 17.46 14.93
C LYS A 6 -81.74 17.13 13.53
N ILE A 7 -82.09 17.88 12.52
CA ILE A 7 -81.52 17.70 11.14
C ILE A 7 -80.04 18.07 11.09
N VAL A 8 -79.68 19.17 11.78
CA VAL A 8 -78.26 19.58 11.87
C VAL A 8 -77.41 18.58 12.67
N ASP A 9 -77.96 18.08 13.81
CA ASP A 9 -77.26 17.08 14.64
C ASP A 9 -77.10 15.74 13.87
N LEU A 10 -78.11 15.33 13.08
CA LEU A 10 -78.09 14.09 12.27
C LEU A 10 -77.07 14.25 11.07
N ALA A 11 -77.00 15.45 10.45
CA ALA A 11 -76.05 15.76 9.40
C ALA A 11 -74.61 15.76 9.94
N LEU A 12 -74.39 16.26 11.16
CA LEU A 12 -73.08 16.28 11.81
C LEU A 12 -72.56 14.86 12.13
N ILE A 13 -73.48 13.97 12.57
CA ILE A 13 -73.14 12.55 12.85
C ILE A 13 -72.84 11.81 11.54
N PHE A 14 -73.52 12.14 10.44
CA PHE A 14 -73.26 11.51 9.14
C PHE A 14 -71.90 11.94 8.54
N VAL A 15 -71.49 13.21 8.75
CA VAL A 15 -70.18 13.72 8.34
C VAL A 15 -69.07 13.10 9.17
N LEU A 16 -69.30 12.82 10.45
CA LEU A 16 -68.34 12.14 11.33
C LEU A 16 -68.19 10.63 10.99
N MET A 17 -69.23 9.96 10.49
CA MET A 17 -69.14 8.55 10.06
C MET A 17 -68.50 8.38 8.69
N VAL A 18 -68.57 9.33 7.80
CA VAL A 18 -67.91 9.28 6.47
C VAL A 18 -66.40 9.51 6.58
N SER A 19 -65.92 10.15 7.64
CA SER A 19 -64.47 10.32 7.91
C SER A 19 -63.75 9.09 8.46
N MET A 20 -64.47 8.00 8.82
CA MET A 20 -63.83 6.75 9.28
C MET A 20 -63.73 5.65 8.21
N VAL A 21 -64.18 5.90 6.96
CA VAL A 21 -63.91 5.03 5.80
C VAL A 21 -62.77 5.62 4.99
N GLY A 22 -61.66 5.89 5.69
CA GLY A 22 -60.42 6.38 5.13
C GLY A 22 -59.37 5.29 5.16
N CYS A 23 -59.10 4.71 4.00
CA CYS A 23 -57.84 4.15 3.58
C CYS A 23 -57.28 3.01 4.41
N ASN A 24 -57.79 1.79 4.15
CA ASN A 24 -56.86 0.65 4.17
C ASN A 24 -56.08 0.66 2.83
N THR A 25 -55.32 1.70 2.59
CA THR A 25 -54.21 1.68 1.63
C THR A 25 -53.13 0.85 2.32
N THR A 26 -53.00 -0.38 1.87
CA THR A 26 -51.74 -1.13 2.01
C THR A 26 -50.68 -0.25 1.35
N THR A 27 -50.09 0.65 2.11
CA THR A 27 -48.83 1.24 1.77
C THR A 27 -47.86 0.07 1.77
N ASN A 28 -47.62 -0.51 0.59
CA ASN A 28 -46.33 -1.03 0.28
C ASN A 28 -45.36 0.14 0.53
N THR A 29 -44.89 0.21 1.76
CA THR A 29 -43.67 0.87 2.08
C THR A 29 -42.62 0.08 1.30
N LYS A 30 -42.44 0.42 0.01
CA LYS A 30 -41.11 0.34 -0.54
C LYS A 30 -40.32 1.17 0.45
N GLU A 31 -39.57 0.51 1.32
CA GLU A 31 -38.43 1.11 1.97
C GLU A 31 -37.71 1.84 0.82
N ASN A 32 -37.78 3.16 0.82
CA ASN A 32 -36.78 3.96 0.20
C ASN A 32 -35.51 3.53 0.93
N LYS A 33 -34.83 2.48 0.43
CA LYS A 33 -33.40 2.32 0.67
C LYS A 33 -32.86 3.70 0.31
N LYS A 34 -32.59 4.52 1.32
CA LYS A 34 -31.67 5.63 1.18
C LYS A 34 -30.51 5.00 0.42
N ASN A 35 -30.25 5.47 -0.79
CA ASN A 35 -29.02 5.13 -1.49
C ASN A 35 -27.91 5.64 -0.59
N THR A 36 -27.50 4.82 0.37
CA THR A 36 -26.33 5.06 1.18
C THR A 36 -25.18 4.74 0.25
N LYS A 37 -24.54 5.79 -0.21
CA LYS A 37 -23.34 5.69 -1.02
C LYS A 37 -22.31 4.92 -0.22
N LEU A 38 -21.79 3.81 -0.77
CA LEU A 38 -20.69 3.06 -0.14
C LEU A 38 -19.44 3.95 -0.10
N THR A 39 -18.81 4.04 1.05
CA THR A 39 -17.55 4.79 1.19
C THR A 39 -16.38 3.81 1.34
N ILE A 40 -15.43 3.89 0.42
CA ILE A 40 -14.18 3.13 0.44
C ILE A 40 -13.04 4.10 0.71
N MET A 41 -12.22 3.79 1.71
CA MET A 41 -11.00 4.55 2.02
C MET A 41 -9.79 3.65 1.88
N THR A 42 -8.75 4.15 1.22
CA THR A 42 -7.48 3.45 1.07
C THR A 42 -6.35 4.30 1.64
N THR A 43 -5.34 3.68 2.21
CA THR A 43 -4.19 4.40 2.75
C THR A 43 -3.24 4.84 1.65
N LEU A 44 -2.86 3.93 0.74
CA LEU A 44 -1.82 4.13 -0.26
C LEU A 44 -2.39 4.24 -1.68
N PHE A 45 -1.64 4.93 -2.55
CA PHE A 45 -2.02 5.14 -3.95
C PHE A 45 -2.26 3.84 -4.75
N PRO A 46 -1.45 2.77 -4.65
CA PRO A 46 -1.72 1.56 -5.43
C PRO A 46 -3.10 0.98 -5.13
N TYR A 47 -3.51 0.92 -3.88
CA TYR A 47 -4.83 0.40 -3.49
C TYR A 47 -5.98 1.31 -3.92
N TYR A 48 -5.75 2.62 -3.89
CA TYR A 48 -6.69 3.59 -4.46
C TYR A 48 -6.90 3.34 -5.95
N ASP A 49 -5.82 3.16 -6.72
CA ASP A 49 -5.92 2.92 -8.15
C ASP A 49 -6.55 1.56 -8.47
N PHE A 50 -6.23 0.52 -7.69
CA PHE A 50 -6.83 -0.80 -7.84
C PHE A 50 -8.34 -0.75 -7.56
N ALA A 51 -8.78 -0.12 -6.47
CA ALA A 51 -10.18 0.07 -6.16
C ALA A 51 -10.89 0.91 -7.23
N ARG A 52 -10.28 2.01 -7.69
CA ARG A 52 -10.77 2.86 -8.78
C ARG A 52 -10.99 2.06 -10.07
N ALA A 53 -10.03 1.19 -10.40
CA ALA A 53 -10.10 0.36 -11.60
C ALA A 53 -11.23 -0.68 -11.50
N VAL A 54 -11.46 -1.25 -10.31
CA VAL A 54 -12.57 -2.20 -10.06
C VAL A 54 -13.91 -1.49 -10.14
N ILE A 55 -14.06 -0.34 -9.49
CA ILE A 55 -15.30 0.45 -9.43
C ILE A 55 -15.73 0.92 -10.82
N GLY A 56 -14.78 1.39 -11.64
CA GLY A 56 -15.08 1.92 -12.97
C GLY A 56 -16.04 3.11 -12.92
N ASP A 57 -17.13 3.03 -13.68
CA ASP A 57 -18.11 4.12 -13.82
C ASP A 57 -19.27 4.08 -12.82
N VAL A 58 -19.27 3.15 -11.86
CA VAL A 58 -20.32 3.03 -10.82
C VAL A 58 -20.31 4.25 -9.91
N LYS A 59 -21.45 4.96 -9.84
CA LYS A 59 -21.54 6.29 -9.20
C LYS A 59 -21.90 6.28 -7.70
N ASP A 60 -22.42 5.18 -7.21
CA ASP A 60 -22.90 5.09 -5.82
C ASP A 60 -21.81 4.62 -4.84
N ILE A 61 -20.53 4.76 -5.25
CA ILE A 61 -19.35 4.47 -4.45
C ILE A 61 -18.49 5.73 -4.35
N ASP A 62 -18.10 6.06 -3.14
CA ASP A 62 -17.15 7.14 -2.82
C ASP A 62 -15.80 6.54 -2.49
N LEU A 63 -14.78 6.89 -3.24
CA LEU A 63 -13.43 6.37 -3.05
C LEU A 63 -12.49 7.50 -2.62
N GLU A 64 -11.86 7.33 -1.47
CA GLU A 64 -10.97 8.32 -0.88
C GLU A 64 -9.57 7.74 -0.68
N LEU A 65 -8.55 8.57 -0.90
CA LEU A 65 -7.14 8.29 -0.59
C LEU A 65 -6.76 9.06 0.67
N LEU A 66 -6.31 8.35 1.70
CA LEU A 66 -5.98 8.93 3.01
C LEU A 66 -4.65 9.69 2.97
N VAL A 67 -3.58 9.03 2.54
CA VAL A 67 -2.28 9.69 2.38
C VAL A 67 -2.31 10.55 1.12
N SER A 68 -2.25 11.85 1.30
CA SER A 68 -2.40 12.80 0.20
C SER A 68 -1.31 12.63 -0.86
N PRO A 69 -1.62 12.88 -2.15
CA PRO A 69 -0.61 12.87 -3.20
C PRO A 69 0.56 13.82 -2.89
N GLY A 70 1.78 13.28 -3.00
CA GLY A 70 3.01 14.00 -2.69
C GLY A 70 3.42 14.03 -1.21
N GLN A 71 2.63 13.43 -0.33
CA GLN A 71 2.98 13.26 1.07
C GLN A 71 3.82 11.98 1.25
N ASP A 72 4.83 12.04 2.11
CA ASP A 72 5.59 10.86 2.52
C ASP A 72 4.72 10.00 3.46
N ASP A 73 4.52 8.75 3.11
CA ASP A 73 3.72 7.79 3.85
C ASP A 73 4.47 7.13 5.01
N HIS A 74 5.80 6.98 4.91
CA HIS A 74 6.63 6.48 6.02
C HIS A 74 6.62 7.40 7.26
N SER A 75 6.31 8.68 7.07
CA SER A 75 6.17 9.66 8.14
C SER A 75 4.72 10.08 8.39
N PHE A 76 3.75 9.37 7.80
CA PHE A 76 2.34 9.71 7.96
C PHE A 76 1.82 9.32 9.34
N GLU A 77 1.22 10.29 10.01
CA GLU A 77 0.45 10.09 11.24
C GLU A 77 -0.98 10.62 11.04
N PRO A 78 -2.02 9.82 11.36
CA PRO A 78 -3.39 10.25 11.14
C PRO A 78 -3.78 11.37 12.11
N THR A 79 -4.40 12.41 11.56
CA THR A 79 -5.01 13.46 12.38
C THR A 79 -6.35 12.98 12.97
N PRO A 80 -6.90 13.65 14.00
CA PRO A 80 -8.26 13.35 14.49
C PRO A 80 -9.34 13.40 13.38
N LYS A 81 -9.15 14.23 12.36
CA LYS A 81 -10.04 14.30 11.19
C LYS A 81 -9.96 13.03 10.36
N ASP A 82 -8.76 12.50 10.18
CA ASP A 82 -8.53 11.26 9.43
C ASP A 82 -9.14 10.06 10.16
N VAL A 83 -8.99 9.98 11.48
CA VAL A 83 -9.64 8.95 12.31
C VAL A 83 -11.17 9.00 12.16
N VAL A 84 -11.77 10.20 12.15
CA VAL A 84 -13.21 10.36 11.92
C VAL A 84 -13.60 9.93 10.50
N ALA A 85 -12.77 10.18 9.51
CA ALA A 85 -13.01 9.76 8.13
C ALA A 85 -12.90 8.23 8.00
N ILE A 86 -11.87 7.61 8.57
CA ILE A 86 -11.71 6.15 8.63
C ILE A 86 -12.93 5.51 9.31
N ASN A 87 -13.40 6.05 10.45
CA ASN A 87 -14.58 5.51 11.16
C ASN A 87 -15.88 5.55 10.33
N LYS A 88 -15.96 6.41 9.32
CA LYS A 88 -17.13 6.52 8.43
C LYS A 88 -17.07 5.61 7.21
N ALA A 89 -15.90 5.10 6.87
CA ALA A 89 -15.74 4.22 5.73
C ALA A 89 -16.46 2.88 5.99
N ASP A 90 -17.11 2.36 4.95
CA ASP A 90 -17.69 1.02 4.96
C ASP A 90 -16.61 -0.04 4.68
N LEU A 91 -15.64 0.32 3.85
CA LEU A 91 -14.45 -0.48 3.54
C LEU A 91 -13.20 0.36 3.72
N PHE A 92 -12.30 -0.10 4.58
CA PHE A 92 -10.98 0.50 4.81
C PHE A 92 -9.89 -0.45 4.33
N ILE A 93 -9.09 -0.03 3.34
CA ILE A 93 -8.03 -0.82 2.72
C ILE A 93 -6.69 -0.22 3.10
N TYR A 94 -5.85 -1.01 3.76
CA TYR A 94 -4.52 -0.61 4.20
C TYR A 94 -3.50 -1.71 3.94
N ASN A 95 -2.23 -1.35 3.85
CA ASN A 95 -1.18 -2.30 3.54
C ASN A 95 -0.89 -3.25 4.70
N GLY A 96 -0.70 -2.70 5.87
CA GLY A 96 -0.09 -3.34 7.04
C GLY A 96 1.43 -3.16 7.02
N GLY A 97 2.10 -3.76 8.00
CA GLY A 97 3.55 -3.62 8.18
C GLY A 97 3.93 -2.39 9.01
N SER A 98 5.22 -2.08 9.05
CA SER A 98 5.78 -1.06 9.94
C SER A 98 5.43 0.37 9.54
N ILE A 99 5.23 0.65 8.25
CA ILE A 99 4.80 1.98 7.77
C ILE A 99 3.39 2.36 8.23
N GLU A 100 2.58 1.39 8.59
CA GLU A 100 1.19 1.61 9.02
C GLU A 100 0.92 1.11 10.44
N ASN A 101 1.92 1.11 11.33
CA ASN A 101 1.80 0.71 12.74
C ASN A 101 0.64 1.37 13.48
N TRP A 102 0.32 2.60 13.11
CA TRP A 102 -0.76 3.39 13.67
C TRP A 102 -2.17 2.81 13.40
N VAL A 103 -2.31 1.98 12.32
CA VAL A 103 -3.63 1.49 11.89
C VAL A 103 -4.30 0.63 12.94
N GLU A 104 -3.58 -0.29 13.56
CA GLU A 104 -4.16 -1.19 14.58
C GLU A 104 -4.74 -0.44 15.77
N GLU A 105 -4.05 0.61 16.23
CA GLU A 105 -4.53 1.43 17.34
C GLU A 105 -5.77 2.21 16.94
N VAL A 106 -5.77 2.78 15.74
CA VAL A 106 -6.95 3.47 15.19
C VAL A 106 -8.12 2.52 15.12
N LEU A 107 -7.98 1.35 14.50
CA LEU A 107 -9.06 0.36 14.35
C LEU A 107 -9.64 -0.09 15.70
N LYS A 108 -8.81 -0.26 16.74
CA LYS A 108 -9.27 -0.57 18.12
C LYS A 108 -10.14 0.55 18.71
N SER A 109 -9.89 1.80 18.32
CA SER A 109 -10.59 2.99 18.82
C SER A 109 -11.90 3.30 18.11
N LEU A 110 -12.19 2.65 16.97
CA LEU A 110 -13.37 2.95 16.16
C LEU A 110 -14.67 2.41 16.75
N ASP A 111 -15.74 3.19 16.60
CA ASP A 111 -17.11 2.80 16.99
C ASP A 111 -17.85 2.04 15.90
N ASN A 112 -17.44 2.17 14.62
CA ASN A 112 -18.08 1.52 13.47
C ASN A 112 -17.77 0.02 13.43
N LYS A 113 -18.63 -0.78 14.02
CA LYS A 113 -18.50 -2.25 14.05
C LYS A 113 -18.92 -2.94 12.73
N ASN A 114 -19.47 -2.18 11.78
CA ASN A 114 -19.89 -2.71 10.47
C ASN A 114 -18.84 -2.47 9.38
N GLN A 115 -17.74 -1.76 9.70
CA GLN A 115 -16.66 -1.53 8.78
C GLN A 115 -15.93 -2.83 8.47
N THR A 116 -15.64 -3.06 7.19
CA THR A 116 -14.67 -4.07 6.76
C THR A 116 -13.29 -3.42 6.67
N ALA A 117 -12.30 -3.96 7.38
CA ALA A 117 -10.91 -3.56 7.27
C ALA A 117 -10.13 -4.65 6.52
N MET A 118 -9.45 -4.28 5.43
CA MET A 118 -8.63 -5.18 4.61
C MET A 118 -7.15 -4.83 4.79
N ARG A 119 -6.40 -5.70 5.45
CA ARG A 119 -4.95 -5.65 5.48
C ARG A 119 -4.41 -6.36 4.25
N MET A 120 -3.78 -5.63 3.33
CA MET A 120 -3.44 -6.17 2.01
C MET A 120 -2.33 -7.23 2.07
N MET A 121 -1.42 -7.15 3.02
CA MET A 121 -0.40 -8.19 3.22
C MET A 121 -1.01 -9.57 3.50
N ASP A 122 -2.20 -9.65 4.11
CA ASP A 122 -2.89 -10.92 4.42
C ASP A 122 -3.38 -11.67 3.15
N TYR A 123 -3.37 -11.02 1.99
CA TYR A 123 -3.76 -11.61 0.71
C TYR A 123 -2.58 -12.13 -0.12
N ILE A 124 -1.38 -12.02 0.42
CA ILE A 124 -0.17 -12.62 -0.14
C ILE A 124 0.16 -13.87 0.67
N ASP A 125 0.48 -14.95 -0.03
CA ASP A 125 0.93 -16.21 0.60
C ASP A 125 2.19 -15.94 1.45
N ASP A 126 2.20 -16.36 2.70
CA ASP A 126 3.31 -16.14 3.65
C ASP A 126 4.67 -16.58 3.07
N HIS A 127 4.71 -17.65 2.29
CA HIS A 127 5.93 -18.11 1.60
C HIS A 127 6.42 -17.17 0.47
N LYS A 128 5.63 -16.15 0.13
CA LYS A 128 5.98 -15.12 -0.84
C LYS A 128 6.29 -13.78 -0.21
N LEU A 129 6.03 -13.63 1.09
CA LEU A 129 6.49 -12.48 1.83
C LEU A 129 8.01 -12.55 1.98
N LEU A 130 8.67 -11.41 1.86
CA LEU A 130 10.12 -11.29 1.94
C LEU A 130 10.49 -10.66 3.28
N THR A 131 11.39 -11.31 4.01
CA THR A 131 12.00 -10.69 5.19
C THR A 131 13.05 -9.65 4.77
N GLU A 132 13.41 -8.76 5.71
CA GLU A 132 14.47 -7.79 5.48
C GLU A 132 15.83 -8.46 5.17
N GLU A 133 16.07 -9.66 5.67
CA GLU A 133 17.31 -10.40 5.48
C GLU A 133 17.39 -11.15 4.14
N GLU A 134 16.26 -11.49 3.51
CA GLU A 134 16.18 -12.27 2.26
C GLU A 134 16.47 -11.44 0.99
N SER A 135 17.41 -10.51 1.03
CA SER A 135 17.72 -9.70 -0.14
C SER A 135 19.04 -10.10 -0.79
N GLU A 136 19.02 -10.42 -2.11
CA GLU A 136 20.24 -10.55 -2.93
C GLU A 136 20.91 -9.19 -3.21
N GLY A 137 20.47 -8.14 -2.53
CA GLY A 137 20.95 -6.77 -2.69
C GLY A 137 21.98 -6.38 -1.63
N VAL A 138 22.75 -5.37 -1.96
CA VAL A 138 23.75 -4.80 -1.04
C VAL A 138 23.44 -3.32 -0.84
N PHE A 139 23.29 -2.93 0.42
CA PHE A 139 23.14 -1.55 0.82
C PHE A 139 24.51 -0.99 1.23
N ALA A 140 24.77 0.27 0.89
CA ALA A 140 26.02 0.93 1.21
C ALA A 140 26.25 1.10 2.74
N VAL A 141 25.19 1.02 3.53
CA VAL A 141 25.23 1.29 4.99
C VAL A 141 25.48 0.03 5.83
N ASN A 142 25.33 -1.18 5.27
CA ASN A 142 25.46 -2.44 6.00
C ASN A 142 26.91 -2.93 6.24
N GLU A 143 27.92 -2.16 5.85
CA GLU A 143 29.29 -2.42 6.28
C GLU A 143 29.50 -1.86 7.70
N HIS A 144 29.02 -2.58 8.72
CA HIS A 144 29.58 -2.40 10.07
C HIS A 144 31.04 -2.80 10.02
N ASP A 145 31.92 -1.81 10.24
CA ASP A 145 33.33 -2.04 10.54
C ASP A 145 33.39 -2.94 11.79
N HIS A 146 33.56 -4.23 11.60
CA HIS A 146 34.15 -5.08 12.62
C HIS A 146 35.64 -4.74 12.62
N ASP A 147 35.98 -3.68 13.34
CA ASP A 147 37.34 -3.48 13.76
C ASP A 147 37.76 -4.75 14.52
N GLU A 148 38.68 -5.49 13.91
CA GLU A 148 39.38 -6.58 14.57
C GLU A 148 40.10 -6.00 15.80
N HIS A 149 39.42 -6.03 16.94
CA HIS A 149 40.13 -5.94 18.20
C HIS A 149 40.87 -7.27 18.44
N SER A 150 42.12 -7.29 18.04
CA SER A 150 43.07 -8.32 18.48
C SER A 150 43.20 -8.21 19.99
N HIS A 151 42.52 -9.06 20.71
CA HIS A 151 42.75 -9.27 22.11
C HIS A 151 44.03 -10.11 22.27
N SER A 152 45.11 -9.46 22.71
CA SER A 152 46.27 -10.10 23.29
C SER A 152 45.82 -10.86 24.56
N GLU A 153 46.10 -12.16 24.60
CA GLU A 153 45.96 -13.03 25.75
C GLU A 153 46.81 -12.50 26.89
N GLU A 154 46.22 -12.03 27.96
CA GLU A 154 46.83 -12.00 29.28
C GLU A 154 46.05 -12.96 30.19
N GLU A 155 46.77 -14.02 30.56
CA GLU A 155 46.33 -14.99 31.58
C GLU A 155 46.20 -14.30 32.94
N HIS A 156 45.01 -14.29 33.52
CA HIS A 156 44.81 -14.13 34.95
C HIS A 156 43.99 -15.28 35.53
N ASN A 157 44.74 -16.11 36.22
CA ASN A 157 44.30 -17.19 37.09
C ASN A 157 43.77 -16.59 38.40
N HIS A 158 42.53 -16.84 38.81
CA HIS A 158 42.08 -16.80 40.20
C HIS A 158 40.91 -17.77 40.46
N SER A 159 41.18 -18.58 41.47
CA SER A 159 40.43 -19.63 42.11
C SER A 159 39.07 -19.23 42.73
N GLU A 160 38.16 -20.16 42.66
CA GLU A 160 37.15 -20.70 43.62
C GLU A 160 36.65 -19.78 44.75
N ASP A 161 35.33 -19.59 44.83
CA ASP A 161 34.43 -20.23 45.81
C ASP A 161 33.02 -19.57 45.84
N ASN A 162 32.00 -20.47 45.98
CA ASN A 162 30.72 -20.36 46.69
C ASN A 162 29.45 -19.83 46.01
N GLU A 163 28.60 -20.84 45.73
CA GLU A 163 27.22 -21.09 46.23
C GLU A 163 26.09 -20.09 45.94
N ALA A 164 25.18 -20.65 45.14
CA ALA A 164 23.70 -20.66 45.30
C ALA A 164 22.93 -19.35 45.43
N ASN A 165 22.16 -19.05 44.36
CA ASN A 165 20.71 -18.95 44.48
C ASN A 165 20.08 -19.04 43.11
N HIS A 166 19.18 -20.02 42.94
CA HIS A 166 18.23 -20.12 41.84
C HIS A 166 17.16 -19.06 42.05
N ASP A 167 17.11 -18.07 41.19
CA ASP A 167 15.89 -17.35 40.88
C ASP A 167 15.52 -17.72 39.44
N GLU A 168 14.38 -18.35 39.28
CA GLU A 168 13.73 -18.65 38.00
C GLU A 168 13.25 -17.29 37.41
N ASP A 169 14.10 -16.64 36.67
CA ASP A 169 13.67 -15.59 35.77
C ASP A 169 13.09 -16.24 34.52
N GLY A 170 11.77 -16.11 34.39
CA GLY A 170 11.03 -16.54 33.22
C GLY A 170 11.63 -15.93 31.95
N HIS A 171 12.14 -16.82 31.10
CA HIS A 171 12.41 -16.48 29.71
C HIS A 171 11.07 -16.11 29.10
N SER A 172 10.78 -14.79 28.99
CA SER A 172 9.87 -14.31 27.97
C SER A 172 10.51 -14.73 26.64
N GLU A 173 9.87 -15.67 25.97
CA GLU A 173 10.11 -15.91 24.57
C GLU A 173 9.74 -14.58 23.87
N ASP A 174 10.72 -13.75 23.63
CA ASP A 174 10.60 -12.67 22.65
C ASP A 174 10.36 -13.39 21.31
N GLU A 175 9.10 -13.51 20.95
CA GLU A 175 8.71 -13.80 19.58
C GLU A 175 9.34 -12.66 18.73
N HIS A 176 10.51 -12.94 18.15
CA HIS A 176 11.03 -12.12 17.05
C HIS A 176 10.01 -12.22 15.94
N SER A 177 9.09 -11.28 15.90
CA SER A 177 8.20 -11.12 14.73
C SER A 177 9.12 -10.84 13.55
N GLU A 178 9.21 -11.81 12.63
CA GLU A 178 9.93 -11.60 11.37
C GLU A 178 9.33 -10.35 10.71
N GLU A 179 10.15 -9.32 10.51
CA GLU A 179 9.73 -8.09 9.87
C GLU A 179 9.78 -8.32 8.35
N TYR A 180 8.60 -8.36 7.74
CA TYR A 180 8.47 -8.52 6.30
C TYR A 180 8.56 -7.18 5.58
N ASP A 181 9.20 -7.17 4.40
CA ASP A 181 9.14 -6.04 3.49
C ASP A 181 7.69 -5.78 3.06
N GLU A 182 7.26 -4.55 3.13
CA GLU A 182 5.87 -4.15 3.02
C GLU A 182 5.45 -3.80 1.59
N HIS A 183 6.42 -3.67 0.67
CA HIS A 183 6.20 -3.11 -0.67
C HIS A 183 5.68 -4.18 -1.67
N ILE A 184 4.69 -4.96 -1.24
CA ILE A 184 4.15 -6.12 -1.97
C ILE A 184 3.60 -5.77 -3.36
N TRP A 185 3.04 -4.58 -3.54
CA TRP A 185 2.47 -4.12 -4.82
C TRP A 185 3.52 -3.87 -5.90
N THR A 186 4.80 -3.81 -5.55
CA THR A 186 5.88 -3.55 -6.53
C THR A 186 6.11 -4.71 -7.48
N SER A 187 5.72 -5.94 -7.11
CA SER A 187 5.60 -7.05 -8.06
C SER A 187 4.27 -6.98 -8.81
N PRO A 188 4.26 -6.85 -10.15
CA PRO A 188 3.03 -6.91 -10.94
C PRO A 188 2.22 -8.20 -10.72
N VAL A 189 2.89 -9.32 -10.44
CA VAL A 189 2.23 -10.60 -10.14
C VAL A 189 1.44 -10.52 -8.84
N GLN A 190 2.03 -9.96 -7.79
CA GLN A 190 1.32 -9.74 -6.53
C GLN A 190 0.24 -8.66 -6.67
N ALA A 191 0.53 -7.57 -7.39
CA ALA A 191 -0.46 -6.52 -7.64
C ALA A 191 -1.75 -7.08 -8.28
N ALA A 192 -1.65 -8.04 -9.19
CA ALA A 192 -2.83 -8.69 -9.78
C ALA A 192 -3.66 -9.46 -8.74
N LEU A 193 -3.02 -10.12 -7.75
CA LEU A 193 -3.70 -10.78 -6.63
C LEU A 193 -4.42 -9.77 -5.73
N LEU A 194 -3.76 -8.63 -5.45
CA LEU A 194 -4.33 -7.56 -4.63
C LEU A 194 -5.55 -6.91 -5.30
N VAL A 195 -5.49 -6.69 -6.62
CA VAL A 195 -6.66 -6.22 -7.40
C VAL A 195 -7.82 -7.20 -7.30
N GLN A 196 -7.55 -8.51 -7.39
CA GLN A 196 -8.59 -9.53 -7.26
C GLN A 196 -9.21 -9.54 -5.87
N ALA A 197 -8.39 -9.45 -4.82
CA ALA A 197 -8.87 -9.42 -3.43
C ALA A 197 -9.79 -8.21 -3.16
N ILE A 198 -9.38 -7.03 -3.62
CA ILE A 198 -10.20 -5.80 -3.53
C ILE A 198 -11.52 -5.96 -4.29
N SER A 199 -11.48 -6.54 -5.48
CA SER A 199 -12.69 -6.81 -6.28
C SER A 199 -13.65 -7.76 -5.57
N ASP A 200 -13.13 -8.81 -4.97
CA ASP A 200 -13.96 -9.81 -4.28
C ASP A 200 -14.69 -9.19 -3.09
N GLU A 201 -14.05 -8.28 -2.36
CA GLU A 201 -14.68 -7.59 -1.23
C GLU A 201 -15.70 -6.55 -1.71
N ILE A 202 -15.38 -5.74 -2.71
CA ILE A 202 -16.34 -4.78 -3.29
C ILE A 202 -17.56 -5.51 -3.84
N CYS A 203 -17.38 -6.68 -4.47
CA CYS A 203 -18.49 -7.51 -4.96
C CYS A 203 -19.41 -8.05 -3.84
N LYS A 204 -18.90 -8.26 -2.62
CA LYS A 204 -19.73 -8.66 -1.47
C LYS A 204 -20.54 -7.48 -0.94
N LEU A 205 -19.92 -6.29 -0.88
CA LEU A 205 -20.55 -5.09 -0.36
C LEU A 205 -21.61 -4.51 -1.32
N VAL A 206 -21.41 -4.66 -2.64
CA VAL A 206 -22.31 -4.12 -3.69
C VAL A 206 -22.63 -5.22 -4.72
N PRO A 207 -23.39 -6.25 -4.34
CA PRO A 207 -23.64 -7.42 -5.19
C PRO A 207 -24.42 -7.12 -6.47
N GLU A 208 -25.17 -6.01 -6.51
CA GLU A 208 -25.91 -5.57 -7.70
C GLU A 208 -25.02 -5.19 -8.87
N HIS A 209 -23.78 -4.73 -8.62
CA HIS A 209 -22.79 -4.37 -9.63
C HIS A 209 -21.70 -5.45 -9.84
N LYS A 210 -21.84 -6.61 -9.23
CA LYS A 210 -20.82 -7.68 -9.25
C LYS A 210 -20.28 -8.00 -10.65
N ALA A 211 -21.17 -8.13 -11.64
CA ALA A 211 -20.75 -8.48 -13.00
C ALA A 211 -19.91 -7.39 -13.64
N GLU A 212 -20.21 -6.12 -13.37
CA GLU A 212 -19.44 -4.96 -13.85
C GLU A 212 -18.07 -4.92 -13.19
N PHE A 213 -18.00 -5.05 -11.86
CA PHE A 213 -16.73 -5.11 -11.13
C PHE A 213 -15.84 -6.24 -11.61
N GLN A 214 -16.37 -7.44 -11.78
CA GLN A 214 -15.60 -8.58 -12.30
C GLN A 214 -15.07 -8.37 -13.71
N ASN A 215 -15.83 -7.68 -14.58
CA ASN A 215 -15.37 -7.34 -15.92
C ASN A 215 -14.25 -6.30 -15.89
N ASN A 216 -14.38 -5.27 -15.05
CA ASN A 216 -13.38 -4.23 -14.85
C ASN A 216 -12.10 -4.85 -14.29
N THR A 217 -12.21 -5.70 -13.26
CA THR A 217 -11.11 -6.44 -12.64
C THR A 217 -10.32 -7.24 -13.67
N LYS A 218 -11.00 -8.07 -14.47
CA LYS A 218 -10.36 -8.86 -15.52
C LYS A 218 -9.63 -7.99 -16.54
N ALA A 219 -10.24 -6.88 -16.93
CA ALA A 219 -9.65 -5.95 -17.88
C ALA A 219 -8.40 -5.28 -17.32
N TYR A 220 -8.41 -4.93 -16.01
CA TYR A 220 -7.27 -4.31 -15.33
C TYR A 220 -6.13 -5.31 -15.10
N ILE A 221 -6.43 -6.50 -14.57
CA ILE A 221 -5.45 -7.58 -14.39
C ILE A 221 -4.76 -7.91 -15.70
N LYS A 222 -5.50 -8.00 -16.82
CA LYS A 222 -4.91 -8.24 -18.14
C LYS A 222 -3.88 -7.17 -18.54
N LYS A 223 -4.06 -5.91 -18.11
CA LYS A 223 -3.04 -4.86 -18.35
C LYS A 223 -1.80 -5.09 -17.49
N ILE A 224 -1.98 -5.51 -16.24
CA ILE A 224 -0.88 -5.84 -15.33
C ILE A 224 -0.10 -7.06 -15.85
N GLU A 225 -0.77 -8.11 -16.29
CA GLU A 225 -0.14 -9.29 -16.90
C GLU A 225 0.68 -8.96 -18.16
N LYS A 226 0.20 -8.00 -18.96
CA LYS A 226 0.95 -7.50 -20.11
C LYS A 226 2.25 -6.82 -19.67
N ILE A 227 2.20 -6.00 -18.61
CA ILE A 227 3.38 -5.33 -18.05
C ILE A 227 4.37 -6.36 -17.48
N ASP A 228 3.88 -7.37 -16.74
CA ASP A 228 4.72 -8.47 -16.25
C ASP A 228 5.48 -9.13 -17.40
N LYS A 229 4.79 -9.46 -18.48
CA LYS A 229 5.41 -10.03 -19.67
C LYS A 229 6.47 -9.09 -20.28
N GLU A 230 6.18 -7.81 -20.39
CA GLU A 230 7.14 -6.82 -20.92
C GLU A 230 8.39 -6.71 -20.06
N PHE A 231 8.27 -6.73 -18.71
CA PHE A 231 9.42 -6.78 -17.81
C PHE A 231 10.25 -8.05 -18.01
N ARG A 232 9.60 -9.23 -18.11
CA ARG A 232 10.31 -10.50 -18.40
C ARG A 232 11.07 -10.44 -19.73
N GLU A 233 10.47 -9.87 -20.77
CA GLU A 233 11.10 -9.69 -22.07
C GLU A 233 12.32 -8.76 -21.98
N VAL A 234 12.20 -7.64 -21.26
CA VAL A 234 13.31 -6.69 -21.04
C VAL A 234 14.46 -7.36 -20.32
N VAL A 235 14.19 -8.06 -19.21
CA VAL A 235 15.23 -8.71 -18.40
C VAL A 235 15.86 -9.91 -19.13
N ALA A 236 15.06 -10.66 -19.89
CA ALA A 236 15.59 -11.78 -20.69
C ALA A 236 16.54 -11.30 -21.80
N GLY A 237 16.28 -10.12 -22.39
CA GLY A 237 17.12 -9.51 -23.41
C GLY A 237 18.26 -8.64 -22.87
N ALA A 238 18.33 -8.44 -21.57
CA ALA A 238 19.30 -7.57 -20.95
C ALA A 238 20.72 -8.18 -20.97
N LYS A 239 21.72 -7.32 -21.15
CA LYS A 239 23.15 -7.69 -21.04
C LYS A 239 23.58 -7.87 -19.60
N HIS A 240 23.02 -7.06 -18.73
CA HIS A 240 23.29 -7.02 -17.28
C HIS A 240 21.96 -7.22 -16.55
N LYS A 241 22.00 -7.89 -15.40
CA LYS A 241 20.84 -8.07 -14.52
C LYS A 241 21.03 -7.36 -13.18
N GLU A 242 21.80 -6.31 -13.20
CA GLU A 242 22.10 -5.48 -12.04
C GLU A 242 21.45 -4.12 -12.21
N ILE A 243 20.74 -3.67 -11.17
CA ILE A 243 20.12 -2.35 -11.10
C ILE A 243 20.73 -1.57 -9.94
N ILE A 244 20.99 -0.29 -10.17
CA ILE A 244 21.64 0.56 -9.17
C ILE A 244 20.74 1.75 -8.87
N PHE A 245 20.39 1.89 -7.60
CA PHE A 245 19.53 2.96 -7.10
C PHE A 245 20.35 3.96 -6.28
N ALA A 246 20.40 5.18 -6.76
CA ALA A 246 20.91 6.31 -6.01
C ALA A 246 19.80 6.85 -5.08
N ASP A 247 19.21 5.96 -4.30
CA ASP A 247 18.03 6.22 -3.47
C ASP A 247 17.78 5.06 -2.49
N LYS A 248 16.64 5.10 -1.78
CA LYS A 248 16.05 3.97 -1.09
C LYS A 248 15.63 2.87 -2.08
N PHE A 249 15.46 1.65 -1.59
CA PHE A 249 15.08 0.53 -2.45
C PHE A 249 13.83 -0.22 -1.94
N PRO A 250 12.63 0.30 -2.18
CA PRO A 250 11.36 -0.36 -1.83
C PRO A 250 10.90 -1.38 -2.89
N LEU A 251 11.82 -2.03 -3.61
CA LEU A 251 11.52 -2.81 -4.81
C LEU A 251 12.02 -4.26 -4.71
N LYS A 252 12.11 -4.81 -3.48
CA LYS A 252 12.60 -6.18 -3.24
C LYS A 252 11.76 -7.22 -3.97
N TYR A 253 10.41 -7.13 -3.89
CA TYR A 253 9.51 -8.04 -4.60
C TYR A 253 9.66 -7.94 -6.13
N PHE A 254 9.85 -6.73 -6.65
CA PHE A 254 10.14 -6.52 -8.06
C PHE A 254 11.46 -7.17 -8.46
N ALA A 255 12.53 -6.95 -7.71
CA ALA A 255 13.84 -7.51 -7.99
C ALA A 255 13.82 -9.05 -7.95
N LYS A 256 13.18 -9.64 -6.92
CA LYS A 256 13.03 -11.10 -6.78
C LYS A 256 12.20 -11.69 -7.93
N GLU A 257 11.09 -11.05 -8.32
CA GLU A 257 10.20 -11.53 -9.39
C GLU A 257 10.92 -11.66 -10.73
N TYR A 258 11.83 -10.73 -11.04
CA TYR A 258 12.53 -10.70 -12.32
C TYR A 258 13.98 -11.19 -12.26
N GLY A 259 14.46 -11.67 -11.11
CA GLY A 259 15.82 -12.15 -10.91
C GLY A 259 16.87 -11.07 -11.14
N LEU A 260 16.60 -9.86 -10.66
CA LEU A 260 17.50 -8.72 -10.72
C LEU A 260 18.30 -8.61 -9.42
N LYS A 261 19.61 -8.48 -9.54
CA LYS A 261 20.48 -8.06 -8.44
C LYS A 261 20.45 -6.54 -8.31
N TYR A 262 20.43 -6.03 -7.11
CA TYR A 262 20.40 -4.59 -6.90
C TYR A 262 21.50 -4.08 -5.95
N TYR A 263 21.84 -2.81 -6.13
CA TYR A 263 22.65 -2.02 -5.22
C TYR A 263 21.91 -0.72 -4.96
N ALA A 264 21.83 -0.31 -3.69
CA ALA A 264 21.09 0.88 -3.32
C ALA A 264 21.79 1.67 -2.20
N ALA A 265 21.44 2.94 -2.08
CA ALA A 265 21.98 3.78 -1.02
C ALA A 265 21.43 3.37 0.35
N PHE A 266 20.15 3.08 0.42
CA PHE A 266 19.42 2.79 1.64
C PHE A 266 18.39 1.68 1.46
N ALA A 267 18.01 1.03 2.56
CA ALA A 267 16.86 0.11 2.60
C ALA A 267 15.54 0.86 2.29
N GLY A 268 14.50 0.13 1.87
CA GLY A 268 13.22 0.71 1.45
C GLY A 268 12.55 1.58 2.51
N CYS A 269 12.56 1.11 3.76
CA CYS A 269 11.94 1.81 4.91
C CYS A 269 12.93 2.66 5.73
N SER A 270 14.15 2.91 5.21
CA SER A 270 15.13 3.73 5.92
C SER A 270 14.63 5.15 6.15
N GLY A 271 14.81 5.67 7.36
CA GLY A 271 14.66 7.09 7.69
C GLY A 271 15.75 7.98 7.10
N ASP A 272 16.88 7.39 6.69
CA ASP A 272 18.02 8.13 6.13
C ASP A 272 17.71 8.66 4.75
N THR A 273 18.01 9.94 4.55
CA THR A 273 17.80 10.64 3.27
C THR A 273 19.06 11.30 2.74
N GLU A 274 20.08 11.50 3.59
CA GLU A 274 21.35 12.13 3.23
C GLU A 274 22.47 11.09 3.15
N PRO A 275 23.02 10.84 1.94
CA PRO A 275 24.05 9.84 1.75
C PRO A 275 25.39 10.31 2.33
N SER A 276 26.11 9.39 2.97
CA SER A 276 27.51 9.62 3.32
C SER A 276 28.39 9.63 2.05
N ALA A 277 29.57 10.25 2.14
CA ALA A 277 30.58 10.17 1.07
C ALA A 277 30.96 8.70 0.74
N LYS A 278 30.94 7.79 1.75
CA LYS A 278 31.20 6.36 1.60
C LYS A 278 30.09 5.69 0.78
N THR A 279 28.82 6.04 1.02
CA THR A 279 27.66 5.57 0.26
C THR A 279 27.76 5.93 -1.23
N VAL A 280 28.11 7.21 -1.51
CA VAL A 280 28.25 7.69 -2.89
C VAL A 280 29.42 6.98 -3.59
N ALA A 281 30.57 6.84 -2.93
CA ALA A 281 31.74 6.14 -3.48
C ALA A 281 31.44 4.66 -3.79
N PHE A 282 30.74 3.97 -2.87
CA PHE A 282 30.30 2.59 -3.07
C PHE A 282 29.44 2.44 -4.34
N LEU A 283 28.45 3.30 -4.54
CA LEU A 283 27.57 3.24 -5.72
C LEU A 283 28.34 3.57 -7.01
N ILE A 284 29.27 4.54 -6.98
CA ILE A 284 30.15 4.84 -8.11
C ILE A 284 30.96 3.61 -8.52
N ASP A 285 31.55 2.90 -7.55
CA ASP A 285 32.32 1.68 -7.81
C ASP A 285 31.43 0.57 -8.40
N LYS A 286 30.18 0.42 -7.91
CA LYS A 286 29.23 -0.56 -8.48
C LYS A 286 28.84 -0.20 -9.91
N VAL A 287 28.58 1.06 -10.20
CA VAL A 287 28.28 1.53 -11.57
C VAL A 287 29.43 1.21 -12.53
N LYS A 288 30.69 1.50 -12.11
CA LYS A 288 31.88 1.22 -12.93
C LYS A 288 32.13 -0.28 -13.13
N ALA A 289 31.90 -1.09 -12.09
CA ALA A 289 32.10 -2.54 -12.14
C ALA A 289 31.05 -3.25 -13.01
N ALA A 290 29.79 -2.84 -12.95
CA ALA A 290 28.68 -3.45 -13.67
C ALA A 290 28.55 -2.96 -15.12
N ASP A 291 29.28 -1.90 -15.53
CA ASP A 291 29.16 -1.24 -16.85
C ASP A 291 27.71 -0.93 -17.25
N VAL A 292 26.85 -0.59 -16.28
CA VAL A 292 25.45 -0.24 -16.53
C VAL A 292 25.34 1.10 -17.25
N LYS A 293 24.30 1.26 -18.08
CA LYS A 293 24.11 2.49 -18.87
C LYS A 293 23.26 3.53 -18.17
N GLY A 294 22.64 3.16 -17.05
CA GLY A 294 21.82 4.06 -16.26
C GLY A 294 21.66 3.60 -14.83
N ILE A 295 21.41 4.56 -13.96
CA ILE A 295 21.06 4.38 -12.57
C ILE A 295 19.66 4.92 -12.31
N PHE A 296 19.07 4.53 -11.18
CA PHE A 296 17.71 4.90 -10.85
C PHE A 296 17.62 5.77 -9.60
N TYR A 297 16.59 6.59 -9.55
CA TYR A 297 16.08 7.28 -8.37
C TYR A 297 14.56 7.16 -8.33
N LEU A 298 13.96 7.31 -7.16
CA LEU A 298 12.50 7.13 -6.99
C LEU A 298 11.74 8.42 -7.29
N GLU A 299 10.45 8.26 -7.51
CA GLU A 299 9.51 9.38 -7.52
C GLU A 299 9.55 10.14 -6.19
N LEU A 300 9.31 11.43 -6.23
CA LEU A 300 9.29 12.34 -5.07
C LEU A 300 10.63 12.50 -4.33
N SER A 301 11.69 11.80 -4.75
CA SER A 301 13.03 11.90 -4.15
C SER A 301 13.88 13.00 -4.75
N SER A 302 14.92 13.43 -4.00
CA SER A 302 15.97 14.32 -4.50
C SER A 302 16.85 13.62 -5.53
N THR A 303 17.21 14.30 -6.60
CA THR A 303 18.15 13.76 -7.61
C THR A 303 19.61 14.04 -7.31
N ALA A 304 19.94 14.71 -6.20
CA ALA A 304 21.30 15.20 -5.94
C ALA A 304 22.36 14.10 -5.93
N MET A 305 22.07 12.95 -5.29
CA MET A 305 22.98 11.79 -5.29
C MET A 305 23.12 11.19 -6.69
N ALA A 306 22.01 11.01 -7.38
CA ALA A 306 22.04 10.50 -8.76
C ALA A 306 22.82 11.42 -9.70
N ASP A 307 22.71 12.74 -9.54
CA ASP A 307 23.50 13.73 -10.30
C ASP A 307 25.00 13.56 -10.04
N THR A 308 25.40 13.47 -8.77
CA THR A 308 26.80 13.27 -8.38
C THR A 308 27.40 12.00 -9.00
N ILE A 309 26.65 10.89 -8.95
CA ILE A 309 27.11 9.61 -9.52
C ILE A 309 27.19 9.70 -11.05
N CYS A 310 26.22 10.33 -11.70
CA CYS A 310 26.24 10.53 -13.15
C CYS A 310 27.40 11.40 -13.62
N ASP A 311 27.71 12.46 -12.89
CA ASP A 311 28.83 13.37 -13.20
C ASP A 311 30.19 12.65 -13.13
N ASP A 312 30.35 11.71 -12.16
CA ASP A 312 31.59 10.95 -12.02
C ASP A 312 31.73 9.77 -13.00
N THR A 313 30.63 9.14 -13.35
CA THR A 313 30.59 7.88 -14.13
C THR A 313 30.24 8.07 -15.60
N GLY A 314 29.64 9.19 -15.96
CA GLY A 314 29.09 9.44 -17.29
C GLY A 314 27.81 8.67 -17.63
N THR A 315 27.22 7.96 -16.65
CA THR A 315 25.94 7.24 -16.82
C THR A 315 24.75 8.22 -16.84
N LYS A 316 23.57 7.70 -17.19
CA LYS A 316 22.33 8.47 -17.17
C LYS A 316 21.49 8.09 -15.94
N LYS A 317 20.76 9.05 -15.39
CA LYS A 317 19.76 8.78 -14.36
C LYS A 317 18.38 8.64 -14.98
N TYR A 318 17.56 7.76 -14.39
CA TYR A 318 16.17 7.54 -14.74
C TYR A 318 15.30 7.49 -13.49
N GLN A 319 14.15 8.13 -13.53
CA GLN A 319 13.16 7.92 -12.49
C GLN A 319 12.55 6.53 -12.65
N PHE A 320 12.46 5.77 -11.55
CA PHE A 320 11.74 4.52 -11.45
C PHE A 320 10.62 4.70 -10.42
N ASN A 321 9.40 4.34 -10.79
CA ASN A 321 8.24 4.54 -9.91
C ASN A 321 8.07 3.32 -9.00
N SER A 322 8.14 3.52 -7.70
CA SER A 322 7.73 2.50 -6.71
C SER A 322 6.22 2.35 -6.66
N CYS A 323 5.50 3.32 -7.20
CA CYS A 323 4.04 3.44 -7.15
C CYS A 323 3.49 3.61 -5.72
N HIS A 324 4.32 3.93 -4.76
CA HIS A 324 3.94 4.16 -3.37
C HIS A 324 2.98 5.35 -3.25
N ASN A 325 3.41 6.48 -3.80
CA ASN A 325 2.61 7.68 -3.93
C ASN A 325 2.85 8.34 -5.30
N VAL A 326 2.14 9.40 -5.59
CA VAL A 326 2.22 10.15 -6.84
C VAL A 326 2.14 11.65 -6.55
N THR A 327 2.63 12.48 -7.47
CA THR A 327 2.46 13.93 -7.33
C THR A 327 0.98 14.33 -7.43
N PHE A 328 0.63 15.47 -6.83
CA PHE A 328 -0.73 16.03 -6.95
C PHE A 328 -1.17 16.19 -8.42
N ASN A 329 -0.26 16.62 -9.30
CA ASN A 329 -0.58 16.78 -10.73
C ASN A 329 -0.83 15.44 -11.41
N GLN A 330 -0.05 14.41 -11.13
CA GLN A 330 -0.27 13.06 -11.65
C GLN A 330 -1.62 12.52 -11.19
N PHE A 331 -1.93 12.63 -9.90
CA PHE A 331 -3.20 12.21 -9.32
C PHE A 331 -4.38 12.92 -10.00
N LYS A 332 -4.32 14.25 -10.09
CA LYS A 332 -5.35 15.06 -10.75
C LYS A 332 -5.57 14.71 -12.21
N ASN A 333 -4.50 14.29 -12.91
CA ASN A 333 -4.55 13.86 -14.30
C ASN A 333 -4.92 12.39 -14.48
N GLY A 334 -5.28 11.69 -13.40
CA GLY A 334 -5.76 10.32 -13.45
C GLY A 334 -4.67 9.29 -13.75
N VAL A 335 -3.42 9.54 -13.31
CA VAL A 335 -2.34 8.55 -13.41
C VAL A 335 -2.78 7.21 -12.84
N THR A 336 -2.27 6.12 -13.37
CA THR A 336 -2.61 4.77 -12.92
C THR A 336 -1.33 3.99 -12.59
N TYR A 337 -1.44 3.00 -11.72
CA TYR A 337 -0.37 2.01 -11.48
C TYR A 337 0.15 1.42 -12.80
N VAL A 338 -0.77 1.05 -13.69
CA VAL A 338 -0.42 0.51 -15.02
C VAL A 338 0.45 1.48 -15.80
N SER A 339 0.07 2.78 -15.86
CA SER A 339 0.84 3.77 -16.63
C SER A 339 2.23 4.03 -16.05
N LEU A 340 2.38 4.02 -14.72
CA LEU A 340 3.67 4.15 -14.04
C LEU A 340 4.58 2.95 -14.31
N MET A 341 4.02 1.73 -14.25
CA MET A 341 4.78 0.53 -14.56
C MET A 341 5.15 0.42 -16.05
N GLU A 342 4.33 0.92 -16.98
CA GLU A 342 4.71 1.04 -18.40
C GLU A 342 5.88 2.01 -18.60
N GLU A 343 5.98 3.05 -17.80
CA GLU A 343 7.17 3.94 -17.80
C GLU A 343 8.39 3.22 -17.25
N ASN A 344 8.22 2.44 -16.16
CA ASN A 344 9.29 1.63 -15.58
C ASN A 344 9.86 0.62 -16.59
N VAL A 345 9.03 -0.06 -17.39
CA VAL A 345 9.49 -0.95 -18.48
C VAL A 345 10.41 -0.20 -19.44
N LYS A 346 10.03 1.02 -19.84
CA LYS A 346 10.82 1.82 -20.81
C LYS A 346 12.18 2.24 -20.26
N VAL A 347 12.21 2.67 -18.98
CA VAL A 347 13.48 3.13 -18.37
C VAL A 347 14.36 1.95 -18.00
N LEU A 348 13.80 0.83 -17.52
CA LEU A 348 14.56 -0.38 -17.26
C LEU A 348 15.26 -0.89 -18.54
N LYS A 349 14.54 -0.93 -19.66
CA LYS A 349 15.09 -1.30 -20.97
C LYS A 349 16.26 -0.42 -21.38
N LYS A 350 16.21 0.89 -21.08
CA LYS A 350 17.31 1.83 -21.42
C LYS A 350 18.52 1.68 -20.50
N ALA A 351 18.29 1.32 -19.24
CA ALA A 351 19.37 1.21 -18.26
C ALA A 351 20.14 -0.11 -18.41
N LEU A 352 19.45 -1.21 -18.79
CA LEU A 352 20.04 -2.54 -18.89
C LEU A 352 20.66 -2.86 -20.27
N ASN A 353 20.49 -2.01 -21.29
CA ASN A 353 20.99 -2.20 -22.66
C ASN A 353 21.74 -0.97 -23.17
#